data_e73e32dd5355aa2cca354acd0f80f402
#
_entry.id   e73e32dd5355aa2cca354acd0f80f402
#
_cell.length_a   1.000
_cell.length_b   1.000
_cell.length_c   1.000
_cell.angle_alpha   90.00
_cell.angle_beta   90.00
_cell.angle_gamma   90.00
#
_symmetry.space_group_name_H-M   'P 1'
#
loop_
_entity.id
_entity.type
_entity.pdbx_description
1 polymer ?
#
loop_
_entity_poly.entity_id
_entity_poly.type
_entity_poly.pdbx_seq_one_letter_code
_entity_poly.pdbx_strand_id
1 'polypeptide(L)'
;MIYKTCVSIGEKTPKKISKSLSKSLKKSDHAEIRFDFLNPELVPETLDMIKKDLKKCVCTLRPSSEGGRFSGTEKNRISIIKLIAEYNPFLLDIEFNAIKKNKNLLRYLKSTNTDLLVSWHNFKQTPNASVLKKQYFKMKKISNNIKIVTT
;
A
#
# COMPACT_ATOMS: atom_id res chain seq x y z
N MET A 1 3.80 -4.09 25.10
CA MET A 1 3.76 -3.67 23.68
C MET A 1 2.40 -4.08 23.14
N ILE A 2 1.59 -3.14 22.62
CA ILE A 2 0.26 -3.46 22.06
C ILE A 2 0.44 -3.72 20.59
N TYR A 3 0.24 -4.96 20.16
CA TYR A 3 0.23 -5.33 18.73
C TYR A 3 -1.14 -5.04 18.14
N LYS A 4 -1.16 -4.60 16.90
CA LYS A 4 -2.37 -4.44 16.09
C LYS A 4 -2.42 -5.47 14.99
N THR A 5 -3.61 -5.91 14.65
CA THR A 5 -3.84 -6.90 13.61
C THR A 5 -4.29 -6.23 12.30
N CYS A 6 -3.88 -6.80 11.16
CA CYS A 6 -4.27 -6.33 9.84
C CYS A 6 -4.58 -7.53 8.94
N VAL A 7 -5.77 -7.55 8.34
CA VAL A 7 -6.20 -8.60 7.41
C VAL A 7 -6.05 -8.11 5.98
N SER A 8 -5.36 -8.87 5.13
CA SER A 8 -5.21 -8.53 3.70
C SER A 8 -6.40 -9.01 2.88
N ILE A 9 -6.95 -8.12 2.04
CA ILE A 9 -8.13 -8.32 1.20
C ILE A 9 -7.75 -8.11 -0.26
N GLY A 10 -7.78 -9.20 -1.05
CA GLY A 10 -7.50 -9.21 -2.49
C GLY A 10 -8.72 -9.66 -3.29
N GLU A 11 -9.74 -8.82 -3.40
CA GLU A 11 -10.98 -9.10 -4.11
C GLU A 11 -11.03 -8.41 -5.47
N LYS A 12 -11.85 -8.95 -6.40
CA LYS A 12 -11.91 -8.48 -7.80
C LYS A 12 -13.04 -7.49 -8.08
N THR A 13 -13.92 -7.22 -7.12
CA THR A 13 -15.05 -6.30 -7.32
C THR A 13 -15.27 -5.38 -6.11
N PRO A 14 -15.78 -4.14 -6.31
CA PRO A 14 -16.03 -3.18 -5.24
C PRO A 14 -16.95 -3.75 -4.14
N LYS A 15 -18.04 -4.43 -4.54
CA LYS A 15 -19.00 -5.06 -3.60
C LYS A 15 -18.35 -6.12 -2.72
N LYS A 16 -17.48 -6.97 -3.31
CA LYS A 16 -16.75 -7.99 -2.53
C LYS A 16 -15.74 -7.36 -1.59
N ILE A 17 -15.01 -6.33 -2.03
CA ILE A 17 -14.08 -5.58 -1.17
C ILE A 17 -14.83 -5.01 0.03
N SER A 18 -15.94 -4.29 -0.19
CA SER A 18 -16.74 -3.68 0.88
C SER A 18 -17.27 -4.74 1.86
N LYS A 19 -17.78 -5.87 1.36
CA LYS A 19 -18.27 -6.97 2.21
C LYS A 19 -17.16 -7.60 3.04
N SER A 20 -16.01 -7.90 2.42
CA SER A 20 -14.84 -8.48 3.09
C SER A 20 -14.25 -7.50 4.11
N LEU A 21 -14.20 -6.20 3.79
CA LEU A 21 -13.74 -5.15 4.69
C LEU A 21 -14.62 -5.08 5.94
N SER A 22 -15.94 -4.98 5.79
CA SER A 22 -16.88 -4.94 6.92
C SER A 22 -16.78 -6.18 7.83
N LYS A 23 -16.52 -7.36 7.24
CA LYS A 23 -16.31 -8.60 8.00
C LYS A 23 -14.97 -8.60 8.74
N SER A 24 -13.90 -8.15 8.07
CA SER A 24 -12.54 -8.13 8.63
C SER A 24 -12.40 -7.14 9.78
N LEU A 25 -12.96 -5.93 9.67
CA LEU A 25 -12.90 -4.91 10.71
C LEU A 25 -13.70 -5.25 11.99
N LYS A 26 -14.49 -6.32 11.99
CA LYS A 26 -15.09 -6.88 13.21
C LYS A 26 -14.11 -7.72 14.03
N LYS A 27 -13.00 -8.18 13.42
CA LYS A 27 -12.05 -9.13 14.00
C LYS A 27 -10.60 -8.64 13.99
N SER A 28 -10.32 -7.50 13.34
CA SER A 28 -8.97 -6.93 13.24
C SER A 28 -9.02 -5.41 13.37
N ASP A 29 -7.91 -4.82 13.81
CA ASP A 29 -7.78 -3.38 13.96
C ASP A 29 -7.76 -2.64 12.62
N HIS A 30 -7.14 -3.26 11.63
CA HIS A 30 -6.94 -2.73 10.28
C HIS A 30 -7.21 -3.77 9.21
N ALA A 31 -7.42 -3.30 7.96
CA ALA A 31 -7.45 -4.13 6.77
C ALA A 31 -6.51 -3.55 5.70
N GLU A 32 -5.76 -4.41 5.00
CA GLU A 32 -5.03 -4.03 3.79
C GLU A 32 -5.92 -4.28 2.58
N ILE A 33 -6.19 -3.25 1.79
CA ILE A 33 -6.92 -3.35 0.53
C ILE A 33 -5.93 -3.45 -0.62
N ARG A 34 -5.90 -4.61 -1.28
CA ARG A 34 -5.04 -4.95 -2.40
C ARG A 34 -5.70 -4.54 -3.71
N PHE A 35 -5.56 -3.27 -4.10
CA PHE A 35 -6.11 -2.74 -5.36
C PHE A 35 -5.49 -3.37 -6.61
N ASP A 36 -4.34 -4.00 -6.50
CA ASP A 36 -3.70 -4.75 -7.59
C ASP A 36 -4.45 -6.04 -8.01
N PHE A 37 -5.45 -6.46 -7.23
CA PHE A 37 -6.37 -7.55 -7.61
C PHE A 37 -7.60 -7.05 -8.37
N LEU A 38 -7.82 -5.75 -8.37
CA LEU A 38 -8.99 -5.10 -8.96
C LEU A 38 -8.65 -4.57 -10.36
N ASN A 39 -9.66 -4.55 -11.27
CA ASN A 39 -9.52 -3.79 -12.51
C ASN A 39 -9.31 -2.30 -12.15
N PRO A 40 -8.26 -1.65 -12.69
CA PRO A 40 -7.96 -0.24 -12.43
C PRO A 40 -9.15 0.72 -12.56
N GLU A 41 -10.04 0.49 -13.51
CA GLU A 41 -11.23 1.31 -13.75
C GLU A 41 -12.23 1.29 -12.59
N LEU A 42 -12.21 0.25 -11.75
CA LEU A 42 -13.08 0.10 -10.58
C LEU A 42 -12.51 0.71 -9.30
N VAL A 43 -11.29 1.26 -9.36
CA VAL A 43 -10.64 1.84 -8.16
C VAL A 43 -11.43 3.05 -7.63
N PRO A 44 -11.89 4.02 -8.44
CA PRO A 44 -12.67 5.15 -7.95
C PRO A 44 -13.95 4.71 -7.24
N GLU A 45 -14.76 3.85 -7.88
CA GLU A 45 -16.00 3.30 -7.30
C GLU A 45 -15.71 2.59 -5.96
N THR A 46 -14.62 1.82 -5.91
CA THR A 46 -14.23 1.10 -4.69
C THR A 46 -13.89 2.07 -3.57
N LEU A 47 -13.10 3.09 -3.85
CA LEU A 47 -12.71 4.11 -2.86
C LEU A 47 -13.94 4.84 -2.31
N ASP A 48 -14.89 5.23 -3.16
CA ASP A 48 -16.15 5.84 -2.72
C ASP A 48 -16.97 4.90 -1.84
N MET A 49 -17.09 3.63 -2.23
CA MET A 49 -17.85 2.62 -1.49
C MET A 49 -17.32 2.35 -0.08
N ILE A 50 -15.97 2.38 0.10
CA ILE A 50 -15.33 2.11 1.40
C ILE A 50 -14.86 3.38 2.13
N LYS A 51 -15.21 4.56 1.65
CA LYS A 51 -14.70 5.87 2.12
C LYS A 51 -14.77 6.03 3.64
N LYS A 52 -15.86 5.62 4.27
CA LYS A 52 -16.07 5.71 5.73
C LYS A 52 -15.07 4.88 6.55
N ASP A 53 -14.55 3.79 5.97
CA ASP A 53 -13.66 2.85 6.64
C ASP A 53 -12.18 3.05 6.28
N LEU A 54 -11.86 3.96 5.34
CA LEU A 54 -10.50 4.18 4.84
C LEU A 54 -9.49 4.54 5.94
N LYS A 55 -9.93 5.19 7.02
CA LYS A 55 -9.08 5.48 8.20
C LYS A 55 -8.67 4.24 9.00
N LYS A 56 -9.17 3.06 8.63
CA LYS A 56 -8.72 1.76 9.14
C LYS A 56 -8.04 0.92 8.07
N CYS A 57 -7.83 1.47 6.87
CA CYS A 57 -7.30 0.72 5.73
C CYS A 57 -5.86 1.10 5.39
N VAL A 58 -5.03 0.07 5.19
CA VAL A 58 -3.78 0.18 4.43
C VAL A 58 -4.14 -0.05 2.96
N CYS A 59 -3.86 0.91 2.10
CA CYS A 59 -4.14 0.80 0.67
C CYS A 59 -2.86 0.45 -0.10
N THR A 60 -2.91 -0.63 -0.88
CA THR A 60 -1.75 -1.19 -1.59
C THR A 60 -2.08 -1.40 -3.07
N LEU A 61 -1.24 -0.87 -3.98
CA LEU A 61 -1.28 -1.15 -5.41
C LEU A 61 0.07 -1.73 -5.86
N ARG A 62 0.29 -3.02 -5.55
CA ARG A 62 1.56 -3.71 -5.73
C ARG A 62 1.82 -4.06 -7.20
N PRO A 63 2.97 -3.63 -7.79
CA PRO A 63 3.35 -4.03 -9.14
C PRO A 63 3.78 -5.50 -9.19
N SER A 64 3.64 -6.13 -10.35
CA SER A 64 4.06 -7.52 -10.57
C SER A 64 5.55 -7.74 -10.29
N SER A 65 6.39 -6.74 -10.55
CA SER A 65 7.83 -6.78 -10.27
C SER A 65 8.18 -6.90 -8.78
N GLU A 66 7.25 -6.59 -7.88
CA GLU A 66 7.40 -6.73 -6.41
C GLU A 66 6.33 -7.67 -5.81
N GLY A 67 5.97 -8.73 -6.55
CA GLY A 67 5.08 -9.80 -6.08
C GLY A 67 3.59 -9.44 -6.04
N GLY A 68 3.19 -8.37 -6.73
CA GLY A 68 1.80 -7.99 -6.89
C GLY A 68 1.16 -8.51 -8.17
N ARG A 69 -0.02 -7.99 -8.50
CA ARG A 69 -0.81 -8.34 -9.71
C ARG A 69 -1.06 -7.17 -10.65
N PHE A 70 -0.64 -5.96 -10.30
CA PHE A 70 -0.79 -4.83 -11.19
C PHE A 70 0.11 -4.99 -12.42
N SER A 71 -0.49 -5.06 -13.62
CA SER A 71 0.19 -5.29 -14.90
C SER A 71 0.11 -4.10 -15.86
N GLY A 72 -0.46 -2.96 -15.44
CA GLY A 72 -0.52 -1.73 -16.22
C GLY A 72 0.82 -0.99 -16.30
N THR A 73 0.86 0.11 -17.04
CA THR A 73 2.04 0.96 -17.14
C THR A 73 2.35 1.65 -15.80
N GLU A 74 3.61 1.97 -15.55
CA GLU A 74 4.00 2.71 -14.34
C GLU A 74 3.33 4.09 -14.28
N LYS A 75 3.09 4.74 -15.42
CA LYS A 75 2.34 6.01 -15.49
C LYS A 75 0.92 5.84 -14.96
N ASN A 76 0.22 4.80 -15.39
CA ASN A 76 -1.14 4.50 -14.90
C ASN A 76 -1.13 4.15 -13.42
N ARG A 77 -0.15 3.35 -12.97
CA ARG A 77 0.01 3.00 -11.56
C ARG A 77 0.19 4.25 -10.68
N ILE A 78 1.05 5.17 -11.10
CA ILE A 78 1.28 6.43 -10.39
C ILE A 78 0.00 7.27 -10.31
N SER A 79 -0.79 7.35 -11.38
CA SER A 79 -2.06 8.07 -11.37
C SER A 79 -3.05 7.49 -10.35
N ILE A 80 -3.16 6.17 -10.29
CA ILE A 80 -4.02 5.48 -9.32
C ILE A 80 -3.51 5.68 -7.89
N ILE A 81 -2.19 5.58 -7.66
CA ILE A 81 -1.58 5.84 -6.34
C ILE A 81 -1.92 7.26 -5.85
N LYS A 82 -1.82 8.25 -6.73
CA LYS A 82 -2.19 9.63 -6.40
C LYS A 82 -3.67 9.75 -6.04
N LEU A 83 -4.56 9.11 -6.82
CA LEU A 83 -5.99 9.08 -6.52
C LEU A 83 -6.24 8.46 -5.13
N ILE A 84 -5.64 7.31 -4.82
CA ILE A 84 -5.78 6.67 -3.51
C ILE A 84 -5.31 7.61 -2.39
N ALA A 85 -4.21 8.33 -2.58
CA ALA A 85 -3.68 9.28 -1.60
C ALA A 85 -4.67 10.41 -1.30
N GLU A 86 -5.40 10.93 -2.29
CA GLU A 86 -6.41 11.98 -2.10
C GLU A 86 -7.60 11.53 -1.22
N TYR A 87 -7.89 10.22 -1.17
CA TYR A 87 -8.90 9.66 -0.27
C TYR A 87 -8.44 9.50 1.17
N ASN A 88 -7.15 9.81 1.45
CA ASN A 88 -6.58 9.86 2.79
C ASN A 88 -6.84 8.59 3.62
N PRO A 89 -6.39 7.39 3.15
CA PRO A 89 -6.45 6.15 3.94
C PRO A 89 -5.62 6.26 5.23
N PHE A 90 -5.73 5.25 6.10
CA PHE A 90 -4.87 5.13 7.28
C PHE A 90 -3.38 5.09 6.90
N LEU A 91 -3.02 4.25 5.91
CA LEU A 91 -1.68 4.19 5.33
C LEU A 91 -1.79 3.90 3.82
N LEU A 92 -0.92 4.52 3.04
CA LEU A 92 -0.69 4.18 1.64
C LEU A 92 0.64 3.42 1.52
N ASP A 93 0.59 2.14 1.14
CA ASP A 93 1.78 1.34 0.87
C ASP A 93 2.40 1.76 -0.47
N ILE A 94 3.63 2.21 -0.42
CA ILE A 94 4.41 2.61 -1.58
C ILE A 94 5.81 1.98 -1.55
N GLU A 95 6.23 1.40 -2.67
CA GLU A 95 7.52 0.75 -2.76
C GLU A 95 8.66 1.77 -2.70
N PHE A 96 9.68 1.48 -1.88
CA PHE A 96 10.89 2.29 -1.78
C PHE A 96 11.56 2.52 -3.14
N ASN A 97 11.56 1.50 -4.01
CA ASN A 97 12.13 1.59 -5.35
C ASN A 97 11.35 2.55 -6.26
N ALA A 98 10.04 2.60 -6.14
CA ALA A 98 9.19 3.51 -6.92
C ALA A 98 9.47 4.98 -6.58
N ILE A 99 9.50 5.33 -5.29
CA ILE A 99 9.76 6.71 -4.85
C ILE A 99 11.21 7.13 -5.02
N LYS A 100 12.17 6.18 -4.97
CA LYS A 100 13.57 6.46 -5.28
C LYS A 100 13.75 6.85 -6.75
N LYS A 101 13.03 6.19 -7.66
CA LYS A 101 13.05 6.49 -9.11
C LYS A 101 12.25 7.73 -9.48
N ASN A 102 11.23 8.07 -8.69
CA ASN A 102 10.32 9.18 -8.98
C ASN A 102 10.18 10.15 -7.80
N LYS A 103 11.10 11.12 -7.74
CA LYS A 103 11.09 12.16 -6.68
C LYS A 103 9.84 13.05 -6.72
N ASN A 104 9.24 13.24 -7.90
CA ASN A 104 8.02 14.03 -8.04
C ASN A 104 6.82 13.31 -7.42
N LEU A 105 6.75 11.98 -7.55
CA LEU A 105 5.75 11.18 -6.86
C LEU A 105 5.89 11.35 -5.33
N LEU A 106 7.09 11.20 -4.78
CA LEU A 106 7.30 11.36 -3.34
C LEU A 106 6.89 12.76 -2.86
N ARG A 107 7.26 13.82 -3.62
CA ARG A 107 6.87 15.20 -3.28
C ARG A 107 5.36 15.37 -3.27
N TYR A 108 4.67 14.83 -4.27
CA TYR A 108 3.21 14.85 -4.34
C TYR A 108 2.58 14.12 -3.15
N LEU A 109 3.01 12.88 -2.87
CA LEU A 109 2.47 12.10 -1.76
C LEU A 109 2.67 12.79 -0.41
N LYS A 110 3.81 13.47 -0.21
CA LYS A 110 4.08 14.26 1.00
C LYS A 110 3.25 15.56 1.10
N SER A 111 2.66 16.04 0.02
CA SER A 111 1.72 17.17 0.05
C SER A 111 0.28 16.77 0.33
N THR A 112 -0.03 15.48 0.35
CA THR A 112 -1.33 14.95 0.78
C THR A 112 -1.37 14.73 2.30
N ASN A 113 -2.56 14.50 2.85
CA ASN A 113 -2.73 14.17 4.27
C ASN A 113 -2.55 12.67 4.59
N THR A 114 -2.13 11.88 3.61
CA THR A 114 -2.00 10.42 3.76
C THR A 114 -0.64 10.04 4.31
N ASP A 115 -0.62 9.25 5.38
CA ASP A 115 0.61 8.65 5.89
C ASP A 115 1.09 7.53 4.97
N LEU A 116 2.42 7.48 4.74
CA LEU A 116 3.04 6.49 3.87
C LEU A 116 3.55 5.29 4.68
N LEU A 117 3.22 4.08 4.21
CA LEU A 117 3.92 2.86 4.56
C LEU A 117 4.96 2.57 3.46
N VAL A 118 6.23 2.86 3.74
CA VAL A 118 7.29 2.58 2.77
C VAL A 118 7.65 1.11 2.84
N SER A 119 7.52 0.41 1.71
CA SER A 119 7.77 -1.03 1.63
C SER A 119 8.97 -1.37 0.73
N TRP A 120 9.65 -2.47 1.05
CA TRP A 120 10.70 -3.05 0.24
C TRP A 120 10.62 -4.58 0.29
N HIS A 121 10.69 -5.22 -0.89
CA HIS A 121 10.55 -6.66 -1.04
C HIS A 121 11.79 -7.25 -1.68
N ASN A 122 12.29 -8.35 -1.13
CA ASN A 122 13.34 -9.18 -1.73
C ASN A 122 12.91 -10.65 -1.67
N PHE A 123 12.40 -11.14 -2.80
CA PHE A 123 11.95 -12.53 -2.94
C PHE A 123 13.05 -13.50 -3.38
N LYS A 124 14.31 -13.03 -3.51
CA LYS A 124 15.43 -13.87 -3.92
C LYS A 124 16.17 -14.46 -2.73
N GLN A 125 16.32 -13.68 -1.67
CA GLN A 125 17.08 -14.07 -0.48
C GLN A 125 16.79 -13.11 0.67
N THR A 126 17.03 -13.55 1.91
CA THR A 126 17.15 -12.67 3.08
C THR A 126 18.58 -12.13 3.14
N PRO A 127 18.82 -10.84 2.93
CA PRO A 127 20.13 -10.24 3.07
C PRO A 127 20.67 -10.32 4.50
N ASN A 128 21.98 -10.18 4.65
CA ASN A 128 22.58 -10.11 6.00
C ASN A 128 22.09 -8.86 6.77
N ALA A 129 22.27 -8.89 8.10
CA ALA A 129 21.78 -7.85 9.01
C ALA A 129 22.30 -6.44 8.66
N SER A 130 23.54 -6.31 8.17
CA SER A 130 24.12 -5.00 7.83
C SER A 130 23.41 -4.37 6.61
N VAL A 131 23.04 -5.17 5.61
CA VAL A 131 22.29 -4.74 4.41
C VAL A 131 20.86 -4.35 4.80
N LEU A 132 20.18 -5.19 5.61
CA LEU A 132 18.84 -4.89 6.13
C LEU A 132 18.82 -3.59 6.94
N LYS A 133 19.80 -3.40 7.83
CA LYS A 133 19.96 -2.18 8.62
C LYS A 133 20.15 -0.94 7.75
N LYS A 134 21.00 -1.02 6.72
CA LYS A 134 21.19 0.07 5.74
C LYS A 134 19.90 0.39 4.99
N GLN A 135 19.17 -0.65 4.55
CA GLN A 135 17.88 -0.48 3.86
C GLN A 135 16.84 0.18 4.78
N TYR A 136 16.73 -0.30 6.01
CA TYR A 136 15.86 0.30 7.04
C TYR A 136 16.12 1.80 7.20
N PHE A 137 17.37 2.21 7.42
CA PHE A 137 17.69 3.63 7.61
C PHE A 137 17.43 4.50 6.38
N LYS A 138 17.58 3.96 5.16
CA LYS A 138 17.19 4.67 3.94
C LYS A 138 15.69 4.94 3.89
N MET A 139 14.88 3.94 4.25
CA MET A 139 13.42 4.04 4.27
C MET A 139 12.94 4.94 5.41
N LYS A 140 13.58 4.86 6.58
CA LYS A 140 13.27 5.67 7.76
C LYS A 140 13.40 7.18 7.54
N LYS A 141 14.25 7.61 6.61
CA LYS A 141 14.35 9.01 6.19
C LYS A 141 13.10 9.52 5.44
N ILE A 142 12.25 8.62 4.98
CA ILE A 142 11.06 8.94 4.19
C ILE A 142 9.80 8.86 5.04
N SER A 143 9.65 7.78 5.82
CA SER A 143 8.49 7.53 6.69
C SER A 143 8.91 6.79 7.96
N ASN A 144 8.10 6.95 9.00
CA ASN A 144 8.20 6.15 10.23
C ASN A 144 7.56 4.76 10.08
N ASN A 145 6.63 4.59 9.13
CA ASN A 145 5.99 3.31 8.85
C ASN A 145 6.79 2.57 7.77
N ILE A 146 7.36 1.43 8.12
CA ILE A 146 8.28 0.67 7.27
C ILE A 146 7.86 -0.80 7.23
N LYS A 147 7.88 -1.36 6.01
CA LYS A 147 7.65 -2.79 5.76
C LYS A 147 8.83 -3.36 4.97
N ILE A 148 9.50 -4.34 5.54
CA ILE A 148 10.59 -5.08 4.88
C ILE A 148 10.15 -6.54 4.78
N VAL A 149 10.14 -7.07 3.57
CA VAL A 149 9.76 -8.46 3.26
C VAL A 149 10.92 -9.16 2.58
N THR A 150 11.30 -10.32 3.10
CA THR A 150 12.37 -11.17 2.56
C THR A 150 11.93 -12.64 2.58
N THR A 151 12.66 -13.51 1.91
CA THR A 151 12.47 -14.98 1.95
C THR A 151 13.39 -15.62 2.97
#